data_a1cb79aee718468a6b1de580390789bd
#
_entry.id   a1cb79aee718468a6b1de580390789bd
#
_cell.length_a   1.000
_cell.length_b   1.000
_cell.length_c   1.000
_cell.angle_alpha   90.00
_cell.angle_beta   90.00
_cell.angle_gamma   90.00
#
_symmetry.space_group_name_H-M   'P 1'
#
loop_
_entity.id
_entity.type
_entity.pdbx_description
1 polymer ?
#
loop_
_entity_poly.entity_id
_entity_poly.type
_entity_poly.pdbx_seq_one_letter_code
_entity_poly.pdbx_strand_id
1 'polypeptide(L)'
;LENLYKIREKVGIVFQNPDNQFIGATVRDDIAFGLENICVPREQMDELINRYSKVVRMENFLDHEPTKLSGGQKQRVAIAGILAMSPSIIILDEATSMLDPRGRKEINELVKELKKQNNMTIISITHDIEEAKNADRVILLNKGEIVDCDKPQKILTNEKLLKELKLDIPFSLKIARKLQKKGYQIKDTLDVEELEKQLCQLHAKV
;
A
#
# COMPACT_ATOMS: atom_id res chain seq x y z
N LEU A 1 25.79 13.11 10.71
CA LEU A 1 25.41 11.74 11.09
C LEU A 1 24.22 11.74 12.05
N GLU A 2 24.22 12.58 13.10
CA GLU A 2 23.15 12.66 14.11
C GLU A 2 21.75 12.93 13.51
N ASN A 3 21.63 13.80 12.52
CA ASN A 3 20.37 14.04 11.82
C ASN A 3 19.89 12.82 11.02
N LEU A 4 20.78 11.95 10.57
CA LEU A 4 20.43 10.75 9.83
C LEU A 4 19.71 9.72 10.72
N TYR A 5 20.17 9.52 11.95
CA TYR A 5 19.50 8.64 12.91
C TYR A 5 18.10 9.15 13.26
N LYS A 6 17.95 10.44 13.54
CA LYS A 6 16.64 11.08 13.80
C LYS A 6 15.65 10.94 12.63
N ILE A 7 16.16 10.94 11.38
CA ILE A 7 15.30 10.70 10.21
C ILE A 7 14.88 9.24 10.14
N ARG A 8 15.82 8.29 10.36
CA ARG A 8 15.55 6.85 10.33
C ARG A 8 14.54 6.39 11.39
N GLU A 9 14.49 7.04 12.54
CA GLU A 9 13.47 6.79 13.56
C GLU A 9 12.06 7.20 13.10
N LYS A 10 11.95 8.19 12.20
CA LYS A 10 10.67 8.74 11.74
C LYS A 10 10.17 8.17 10.44
N VAL A 11 11.04 7.58 9.63
CA VAL A 11 10.73 7.10 8.29
C VAL A 11 11.04 5.62 8.19
N GLY A 12 10.01 4.82 8.01
CA GLY A 12 10.14 3.39 7.69
C GLY A 12 9.99 3.15 6.19
N ILE A 13 10.75 2.21 5.65
CA ILE A 13 10.68 1.83 4.23
C ILE A 13 10.45 0.34 4.12
N VAL A 14 9.45 -0.05 3.35
CA VAL A 14 9.18 -1.44 2.96
C VAL A 14 9.49 -1.58 1.49
N PHE A 15 10.47 -2.41 1.15
CA PHE A 15 10.93 -2.60 -0.23
C PHE A 15 10.06 -3.59 -1.01
N GLN A 16 10.18 -3.54 -2.33
CA GLN A 16 9.49 -4.42 -3.27
C GLN A 16 9.75 -5.90 -2.99
N ASN A 17 11.02 -6.28 -2.79
CA ASN A 17 11.38 -7.64 -2.45
C ASN A 17 11.64 -7.78 -0.94
N PRO A 18 10.73 -8.40 -0.18
CA PRO A 18 10.89 -8.57 1.26
C PRO A 18 12.08 -9.45 1.63
N ASP A 19 12.52 -10.37 0.76
CA ASP A 19 13.68 -11.25 1.05
C ASP A 19 14.95 -10.46 1.33
N ASN A 20 15.10 -9.28 0.76
CA ASN A 20 16.25 -8.40 0.97
C ASN A 20 16.21 -7.64 2.30
N GLN A 21 15.11 -7.72 3.06
CA GLN A 21 14.93 -7.00 4.32
C GLN A 21 15.14 -7.87 5.55
N PHE A 22 15.01 -9.19 5.42
CA PHE A 22 15.14 -10.11 6.56
C PHE A 22 16.59 -10.26 7.02
N ILE A 23 16.79 -10.10 8.32
CA ILE A 23 18.07 -10.24 9.02
C ILE A 23 17.93 -11.28 10.14
N GLY A 24 16.76 -11.38 10.76
CA GLY A 24 16.45 -12.27 11.85
C GLY A 24 16.42 -13.75 11.43
N ALA A 25 16.80 -14.64 12.32
CA ALA A 25 16.66 -16.09 12.13
C ALA A 25 15.19 -16.52 12.17
N THR A 26 14.38 -15.83 12.95
CA THR A 26 12.93 -16.02 13.06
C THR A 26 12.19 -14.71 12.77
N VAL A 27 10.88 -14.80 12.55
CA VAL A 27 9.99 -13.62 12.41
C VAL A 27 10.08 -12.74 13.66
N ARG A 28 10.16 -13.34 14.85
CA ARG A 28 10.33 -12.62 16.11
C ARG A 28 11.61 -11.79 16.12
N ASP A 29 12.72 -12.42 15.75
CA ASP A 29 14.04 -11.76 15.72
C ASP A 29 14.08 -10.62 14.71
N ASP A 30 13.39 -10.79 13.58
CA ASP A 30 13.34 -9.78 12.54
C ASP A 30 12.55 -8.52 12.97
N ILE A 31 11.42 -8.70 13.66
CA ILE A 31 10.68 -7.59 14.25
C ILE A 31 11.46 -6.94 15.38
N ALA A 32 12.14 -7.76 16.23
CA ALA A 32 12.98 -7.28 17.32
C ALA A 32 14.14 -6.41 16.82
N PHE A 33 14.76 -6.76 15.70
CA PHE A 33 15.86 -6.00 15.12
C PHE A 33 15.51 -4.53 14.89
N GLY A 34 14.29 -4.24 14.40
CA GLY A 34 13.83 -2.86 14.25
C GLY A 34 13.75 -2.12 15.60
N LEU A 35 13.26 -2.78 16.63
CA LEU A 35 13.15 -2.24 17.99
C LEU A 35 14.51 -2.00 18.65
N GLU A 36 15.46 -2.91 18.43
CA GLU A 36 16.84 -2.77 18.90
C GLU A 36 17.53 -1.54 18.30
N ASN A 37 17.31 -1.29 17.01
CA ASN A 37 17.90 -0.14 16.32
C ASN A 37 17.43 1.21 16.86
N ILE A 38 16.24 1.27 17.46
CA ILE A 38 15.71 2.46 18.13
C ILE A 38 15.83 2.41 19.65
N CYS A 39 16.65 1.46 20.16
CA CYS A 39 16.98 1.31 21.58
C CYS A 39 15.75 1.10 22.50
N VAL A 40 14.74 0.37 22.05
CA VAL A 40 13.60 -0.02 22.89
C VAL A 40 14.08 -0.92 24.03
N PRO A 41 13.68 -0.70 25.29
CA PRO A 41 14.01 -1.58 26.39
C PRO A 41 13.51 -3.01 26.15
N ARG A 42 14.34 -4.00 26.48
CA ARG A 42 14.05 -5.43 26.23
C ARG A 42 12.71 -5.88 26.83
N GLU A 43 12.37 -5.36 28.00
CA GLU A 43 11.12 -5.67 28.71
C GLU A 43 9.86 -5.25 27.94
N GLN A 44 9.99 -4.29 27.02
CA GLN A 44 8.87 -3.79 26.19
C GLN A 44 8.83 -4.46 24.80
N MET A 45 9.90 -5.09 24.35
CA MET A 45 9.99 -5.65 23.01
C MET A 45 8.98 -6.75 22.77
N ASP A 46 8.82 -7.70 23.70
CA ASP A 46 7.87 -8.81 23.55
C ASP A 46 6.42 -8.34 23.40
N GLU A 47 6.03 -7.30 24.13
CA GLU A 47 4.69 -6.71 24.00
C GLU A 47 4.50 -6.09 22.62
N LEU A 48 5.46 -5.32 22.14
CA LEU A 48 5.41 -4.69 20.81
C LEU A 48 5.42 -5.72 19.68
N ILE A 49 6.29 -6.74 19.75
CA ILE A 49 6.35 -7.83 18.79
C ILE A 49 4.99 -8.54 18.70
N ASN A 50 4.43 -8.93 19.84
CA ASN A 50 3.12 -9.58 19.88
C ASN A 50 1.99 -8.68 19.39
N ARG A 51 2.03 -7.39 19.69
CA ARG A 51 1.05 -6.41 19.21
C ARG A 51 1.09 -6.27 17.70
N TYR A 52 2.27 -6.00 17.13
CA TYR A 52 2.36 -5.71 15.70
C TYR A 52 2.30 -6.97 14.83
N SER A 53 2.71 -8.13 15.32
CA SER A 53 2.46 -9.40 14.62
C SER A 53 0.97 -9.71 14.49
N LYS A 54 0.16 -9.41 15.52
CA LYS A 54 -1.31 -9.52 15.46
C LYS A 54 -1.92 -8.55 14.45
N VAL A 55 -1.45 -7.31 14.41
CA VAL A 55 -1.94 -6.28 13.46
C VAL A 55 -1.81 -6.78 12.01
N VAL A 56 -0.72 -7.46 11.70
CA VAL A 56 -0.46 -8.01 10.36
C VAL A 56 -0.92 -9.47 10.20
N ARG A 57 -1.55 -10.07 11.22
CA ARG A 57 -2.03 -11.47 11.25
C ARG A 57 -0.89 -12.48 11.09
N MET A 58 0.22 -12.26 11.75
CA MET A 58 1.41 -13.12 11.73
C MET A 58 1.79 -13.66 13.11
N GLU A 59 0.92 -13.52 14.12
CA GLU A 59 1.16 -13.95 15.50
C GLU A 59 1.48 -15.45 15.65
N ASN A 60 0.95 -16.29 14.77
CA ASN A 60 1.19 -17.72 14.79
C ASN A 60 2.49 -18.14 14.07
N PHE A 61 3.22 -17.18 13.52
CA PHE A 61 4.41 -17.42 12.71
C PHE A 61 5.70 -16.87 13.36
N LEU A 62 5.61 -16.37 14.60
CA LEU A 62 6.73 -15.67 15.26
C LEU A 62 8.00 -16.52 15.34
N ASP A 63 7.89 -17.82 15.56
CA ASP A 63 9.02 -18.73 15.68
C ASP A 63 9.40 -19.41 14.35
N HIS A 64 8.77 -19.00 13.23
CA HIS A 64 9.10 -19.51 11.90
C HIS A 64 10.30 -18.77 11.31
N GLU A 65 11.08 -19.50 10.52
CA GLU A 65 12.12 -18.92 9.68
C GLU A 65 11.48 -18.10 8.53
N PRO A 66 11.91 -16.87 8.27
CA PRO A 66 11.38 -16.07 7.18
C PRO A 66 11.43 -16.75 5.81
N THR A 67 12.43 -17.59 5.57
CA THR A 67 12.61 -18.34 4.32
C THR A 67 11.45 -19.32 4.03
N LYS A 68 10.76 -19.79 5.06
CA LYS A 68 9.63 -20.73 4.96
C LYS A 68 8.26 -20.04 4.74
N LEU A 69 8.24 -18.72 4.70
CA LEU A 69 7.02 -17.94 4.51
C LEU A 69 6.71 -17.69 3.03
N SER A 70 5.41 -17.58 2.70
CA SER A 70 4.99 -17.10 1.39
C SER A 70 5.35 -15.62 1.19
N GLY A 71 5.41 -15.14 -0.06
CA GLY A 71 5.72 -13.73 -0.36
C GLY A 71 4.81 -12.75 0.37
N GLY A 72 3.50 -13.05 0.45
CA GLY A 72 2.54 -12.21 1.19
C GLY A 72 2.78 -12.22 2.70
N GLN A 73 3.15 -13.36 3.27
CA GLN A 73 3.53 -13.45 4.68
C GLN A 73 4.81 -12.67 4.98
N LYS A 74 5.82 -12.81 4.12
CA LYS A 74 7.06 -12.05 4.22
C LYS A 74 6.79 -10.54 4.21
N GLN A 75 5.96 -10.08 3.28
CA GLN A 75 5.60 -8.66 3.19
C GLN A 75 4.89 -8.17 4.46
N ARG A 76 4.00 -8.98 5.04
CA ARG A 76 3.35 -8.66 6.32
C ARG A 76 4.35 -8.54 7.46
N VAL A 77 5.33 -9.44 7.53
CA VAL A 77 6.39 -9.40 8.56
C VAL A 77 7.25 -8.14 8.39
N ALA A 78 7.65 -7.80 7.16
CA ALA A 78 8.39 -6.58 6.87
C ALA A 78 7.62 -5.32 7.32
N ILE A 79 6.31 -5.28 7.06
CA ILE A 79 5.43 -4.20 7.54
C ILE A 79 5.37 -4.20 9.08
N ALA A 80 5.27 -5.36 9.74
CA ALA A 80 5.24 -5.44 11.21
C ALA A 80 6.52 -4.88 11.85
N GLY A 81 7.70 -5.24 11.30
CA GLY A 81 8.97 -4.72 11.76
C GLY A 81 9.07 -3.19 11.69
N ILE A 82 8.60 -2.61 10.58
CA ILE A 82 8.55 -1.15 10.43
C ILE A 82 7.52 -0.51 11.38
N LEU A 83 6.33 -1.09 11.51
CA LEU A 83 5.28 -0.57 12.40
C LEU A 83 5.69 -0.61 13.89
N ALA A 84 6.44 -1.63 14.29
CA ALA A 84 6.93 -1.76 15.66
C ALA A 84 7.80 -0.56 16.07
N MET A 85 8.53 0.03 15.14
CA MET A 85 9.31 1.24 15.35
C MET A 85 8.45 2.52 15.50
N SER A 86 7.14 2.44 15.26
CA SER A 86 6.19 3.56 15.32
C SER A 86 6.62 4.80 14.52
N PRO A 87 7.00 4.67 13.24
CA PRO A 87 7.46 5.79 12.43
C PRO A 87 6.31 6.76 12.13
N SER A 88 6.65 8.03 11.85
CA SER A 88 5.66 9.03 11.42
C SER A 88 5.30 8.92 9.93
N ILE A 89 6.22 8.34 9.14
CA ILE A 89 6.09 8.17 7.70
C ILE A 89 6.46 6.73 7.34
N ILE A 90 5.63 6.08 6.54
CA ILE A 90 5.97 4.79 5.91
C ILE A 90 6.02 4.97 4.40
N ILE A 91 7.09 4.49 3.80
CA ILE A 91 7.25 4.39 2.35
C ILE A 91 7.07 2.92 1.96
N LEU A 92 6.11 2.65 1.08
CA LEU A 92 5.84 1.35 0.49
C LEU A 92 6.36 1.37 -0.95
N ASP A 93 7.54 0.80 -1.19
CA ASP A 93 8.16 0.79 -2.51
C ASP A 93 7.75 -0.46 -3.26
N GLU A 94 6.72 -0.33 -4.11
CA GLU A 94 6.08 -1.44 -4.85
C GLU A 94 5.77 -2.67 -3.97
N ALA A 95 5.42 -2.44 -2.71
CA ALA A 95 5.28 -3.46 -1.67
C ALA A 95 4.22 -4.53 -1.98
N THR A 96 3.36 -4.32 -2.97
CA THR A 96 2.32 -5.28 -3.40
C THR A 96 2.61 -5.95 -4.73
N SER A 97 3.66 -5.54 -5.46
CA SER A 97 3.92 -5.97 -6.84
C SER A 97 4.15 -7.48 -6.99
N MET A 98 4.79 -8.09 -6.00
CA MET A 98 5.10 -9.53 -5.98
C MET A 98 3.99 -10.41 -5.39
N LEU A 99 2.86 -9.82 -5.00
CA LEU A 99 1.75 -10.52 -4.37
C LEU A 99 0.71 -10.96 -5.40
N ASP A 100 0.04 -12.08 -5.10
CA ASP A 100 -1.16 -12.48 -5.80
C ASP A 100 -2.32 -11.47 -5.55
N PRO A 101 -3.41 -11.49 -6.32
CA PRO A 101 -4.50 -10.52 -6.17
C PRO A 101 -5.11 -10.48 -4.77
N ARG A 102 -5.17 -11.62 -4.09
CA ARG A 102 -5.69 -11.71 -2.72
C ARG A 102 -4.75 -11.04 -1.72
N GLY A 103 -3.45 -11.35 -1.81
CA GLY A 103 -2.42 -10.74 -0.97
C GLY A 103 -2.35 -9.22 -1.14
N ARG A 104 -2.47 -8.71 -2.38
CA ARG A 104 -2.54 -7.26 -2.65
C ARG A 104 -3.73 -6.61 -1.93
N LYS A 105 -4.92 -7.21 -2.06
CA LYS A 105 -6.12 -6.69 -1.40
C LYS A 105 -5.93 -6.64 0.11
N GLU A 106 -5.40 -7.70 0.71
CA GLU A 106 -5.17 -7.79 2.15
C GLU A 106 -4.16 -6.75 2.65
N ILE A 107 -3.06 -6.50 1.93
CA ILE A 107 -2.09 -5.46 2.28
C ILE A 107 -2.70 -4.06 2.13
N ASN A 108 -3.45 -3.82 1.05
CA ASN A 108 -4.11 -2.53 0.83
C ASN A 108 -5.17 -2.23 1.89
N GLU A 109 -5.90 -3.23 2.37
CA GLU A 109 -6.84 -3.11 3.50
C GLU A 109 -6.08 -2.79 4.79
N LEU A 110 -4.98 -3.50 5.07
CA LEU A 110 -4.11 -3.23 6.22
C LEU A 110 -3.59 -1.78 6.20
N VAL A 111 -3.08 -1.32 5.07
CA VAL A 111 -2.59 0.06 4.89
C VAL A 111 -3.68 1.09 5.18
N LYS A 112 -4.92 0.85 4.71
CA LYS A 112 -6.08 1.71 4.99
C LYS A 112 -6.42 1.75 6.49
N GLU A 113 -6.38 0.61 7.16
CA GLU A 113 -6.62 0.52 8.60
C GLU A 113 -5.55 1.27 9.40
N LEU A 114 -4.27 1.07 9.06
CA LEU A 114 -3.15 1.74 9.70
C LEU A 114 -3.22 3.26 9.57
N LYS A 115 -3.57 3.75 8.38
CA LYS A 115 -3.77 5.18 8.13
C LYS A 115 -4.82 5.77 9.06
N LYS A 116 -5.94 5.06 9.29
CA LYS A 116 -7.03 5.52 10.15
C LYS A 116 -6.66 5.54 11.62
N GLN A 117 -5.85 4.57 12.07
CA GLN A 117 -5.57 4.35 13.49
C GLN A 117 -4.41 5.19 14.02
N ASN A 118 -3.40 5.50 13.21
CA ASN A 118 -2.10 5.96 13.72
C ASN A 118 -1.71 7.39 13.31
N ASN A 119 -2.59 8.16 12.66
CA ASN A 119 -2.28 9.53 12.17
C ASN A 119 -0.95 9.60 11.39
N MET A 120 -0.65 8.56 10.63
CA MET A 120 0.61 8.30 9.94
C MET A 120 0.53 8.73 8.48
N THR A 121 1.62 9.24 7.94
CA THR A 121 1.74 9.50 6.51
C THR A 121 2.23 8.24 5.79
N ILE A 122 1.49 7.80 4.78
CA ILE A 122 1.88 6.66 3.95
C ILE A 122 2.16 7.16 2.54
N ILE A 123 3.36 6.87 2.05
CA ILE A 123 3.79 7.14 0.68
C ILE A 123 3.89 5.79 -0.03
N SER A 124 3.00 5.55 -0.99
CA SER A 124 3.04 4.34 -1.81
C SER A 124 3.62 4.67 -3.18
N ILE A 125 4.70 4.00 -3.54
CA ILE A 125 5.29 4.02 -4.88
C ILE A 125 4.72 2.80 -5.60
N THR A 126 3.94 3.03 -6.64
CA THR A 126 3.24 1.95 -7.34
C THR A 126 2.99 2.31 -8.79
N HIS A 127 2.91 1.31 -9.64
CA HIS A 127 2.37 1.42 -11.00
C HIS A 127 0.93 0.88 -11.08
N ASP A 128 0.37 0.38 -9.96
CA ASP A 128 -1.00 -0.13 -9.90
C ASP A 128 -2.00 1.02 -9.69
N ILE A 129 -2.82 1.24 -10.70
CA ILE A 129 -3.84 2.30 -10.71
C ILE A 129 -4.95 2.04 -9.68
N GLU A 130 -5.24 0.76 -9.38
CA GLU A 130 -6.22 0.40 -8.35
C GLU A 130 -5.74 0.77 -6.95
N GLU A 131 -4.43 0.74 -6.72
CA GLU A 131 -3.82 1.24 -5.49
C GLU A 131 -3.86 2.78 -5.45
N ALA A 132 -3.46 3.43 -6.54
CA ALA A 132 -3.40 4.89 -6.65
C ALA A 132 -4.78 5.55 -6.44
N LYS A 133 -5.89 4.95 -6.87
CA LYS A 133 -7.24 5.50 -6.68
C LYS A 133 -7.65 5.66 -5.21
N ASN A 134 -7.04 4.88 -4.31
CA ASN A 134 -7.34 4.88 -2.88
C ASN A 134 -6.51 5.90 -2.08
N ALA A 135 -5.58 6.61 -2.72
CA ALA A 135 -4.76 7.63 -2.09
C ALA A 135 -5.53 8.94 -1.87
N ASP A 136 -5.08 9.79 -0.94
CA ASP A 136 -5.60 11.16 -0.80
C ASP A 136 -5.12 12.06 -1.94
N ARG A 137 -3.91 11.77 -2.43
CA ARG A 137 -3.21 12.53 -3.47
C ARG A 137 -2.32 11.61 -4.29
N VAL A 138 -2.29 11.84 -5.58
CA VAL A 138 -1.44 11.13 -6.53
C VAL A 138 -0.41 12.09 -7.09
N ILE A 139 0.84 11.67 -7.12
CA ILE A 139 1.95 12.37 -7.75
C ILE A 139 2.38 11.54 -8.96
N LEU A 140 2.30 12.10 -10.15
CA LEU A 140 2.81 11.47 -11.35
C LEU A 140 4.27 11.86 -11.58
N LEU A 141 5.12 10.86 -11.67
CA LEU A 141 6.55 11.02 -11.97
C LEU A 141 6.86 10.49 -13.37
N ASN A 142 7.63 11.25 -14.12
CA ASN A 142 8.19 10.80 -15.40
C ASN A 142 9.61 11.31 -15.56
N LYS A 143 10.55 10.41 -15.83
CA LYS A 143 11.98 10.73 -16.02
C LYS A 143 12.61 11.58 -14.89
N GLY A 144 12.16 11.35 -13.65
CA GLY A 144 12.67 12.06 -12.47
C GLY A 144 12.00 13.41 -12.20
N GLU A 145 11.01 13.81 -13.00
CA GLU A 145 10.27 15.07 -12.83
C GLU A 145 8.83 14.83 -12.44
N ILE A 146 8.27 15.72 -11.61
CA ILE A 146 6.84 15.71 -11.27
C ILE A 146 6.07 16.30 -12.45
N VAL A 147 5.24 15.48 -13.08
CA VAL A 147 4.40 15.86 -14.21
C VAL A 147 3.09 16.49 -13.75
N ASP A 148 2.47 15.90 -12.71
CA ASP A 148 1.23 16.40 -12.11
C ASP A 148 1.11 15.90 -10.66
N CYS A 149 0.32 16.62 -9.84
CA CYS A 149 0.10 16.30 -8.43
C CYS A 149 -1.26 16.79 -7.97
N ASP A 150 -2.24 15.88 -7.88
CA ASP A 150 -3.61 16.25 -7.48
C ASP A 150 -4.36 15.04 -6.88
N LYS A 151 -5.66 15.20 -6.60
CA LYS A 151 -6.54 14.11 -6.16
C LYS A 151 -6.65 13.02 -7.23
N PRO A 152 -6.81 11.73 -6.82
CA PRO A 152 -6.94 10.61 -7.76
C PRO A 152 -7.99 10.86 -8.85
N GLN A 153 -9.14 11.42 -8.48
CA GLN A 153 -10.21 11.71 -9.42
C GLN A 153 -9.75 12.59 -10.59
N LYS A 154 -8.92 13.60 -10.34
CA LYS A 154 -8.43 14.51 -11.37
C LYS A 154 -7.35 13.87 -12.23
N ILE A 155 -6.40 13.21 -11.59
CA ILE A 155 -5.26 12.57 -12.26
C ILE A 155 -5.73 11.37 -13.10
N LEU A 156 -6.48 10.44 -12.50
CA LEU A 156 -6.83 9.16 -13.12
C LEU A 156 -7.96 9.27 -14.15
N THR A 157 -8.64 10.41 -14.24
CA THR A 157 -9.60 10.67 -15.33
C THR A 157 -8.97 11.37 -16.54
N ASN A 158 -7.76 11.86 -16.42
CA ASN A 158 -7.03 12.48 -17.54
C ASN A 158 -6.41 11.42 -18.46
N GLU A 159 -7.26 10.83 -19.32
CA GLU A 159 -6.87 9.74 -20.23
C GLU A 159 -5.73 10.13 -21.16
N LYS A 160 -5.67 11.40 -21.61
CA LYS A 160 -4.61 11.87 -22.50
C LYS A 160 -3.26 11.80 -21.80
N LEU A 161 -3.16 12.34 -20.60
CA LEU A 161 -1.96 12.34 -19.79
C LEU A 161 -1.50 10.92 -19.43
N LEU A 162 -2.42 10.06 -19.00
CA LEU A 162 -2.09 8.68 -18.64
C LEU A 162 -1.56 7.91 -19.86
N LYS A 163 -2.15 8.09 -21.05
CA LYS A 163 -1.66 7.46 -22.29
C LYS A 163 -0.27 7.97 -22.69
N GLU A 164 0.00 9.26 -22.57
CA GLU A 164 1.34 9.83 -22.82
C GLU A 164 2.38 9.21 -21.92
N LEU A 165 2.01 8.93 -20.67
CA LEU A 165 2.87 8.28 -19.65
C LEU A 165 2.87 6.75 -19.77
N LYS A 166 2.16 6.16 -20.73
CA LYS A 166 1.99 4.70 -20.91
C LYS A 166 1.35 4.02 -19.69
N LEU A 167 0.55 4.74 -18.94
CA LEU A 167 -0.26 4.22 -17.85
C LEU A 167 -1.64 3.83 -18.36
N ASP A 168 -2.23 2.81 -17.73
CA ASP A 168 -3.62 2.42 -18.04
C ASP A 168 -4.61 3.34 -17.30
N ILE A 169 -5.87 3.27 -17.64
CA ILE A 169 -6.96 3.96 -16.95
C ILE A 169 -7.76 2.96 -16.10
N PRO A 170 -8.36 3.39 -14.97
CA PRO A 170 -9.17 2.52 -14.14
C PRO A 170 -10.23 1.76 -14.93
N PHE A 171 -10.44 0.49 -14.59
CA PHE A 171 -11.37 -0.40 -15.31
C PHE A 171 -12.78 0.19 -15.36
N SER A 172 -13.29 0.70 -14.23
CA SER A 172 -14.61 1.34 -14.14
C SER A 172 -14.76 2.52 -15.10
N LEU A 173 -13.75 3.37 -15.19
CA LEU A 173 -13.71 4.50 -16.10
C LEU A 173 -13.67 4.06 -17.58
N LYS A 174 -12.89 3.00 -17.87
CA LYS A 174 -12.84 2.40 -19.22
C LYS A 174 -14.22 1.95 -19.69
N ILE A 175 -14.96 1.27 -18.83
CA ILE A 175 -16.30 0.77 -19.12
C ILE A 175 -17.28 1.93 -19.24
N ALA A 176 -17.30 2.87 -18.28
CA ALA A 176 -18.17 4.03 -18.32
C ALA A 176 -18.04 4.79 -19.66
N ARG A 177 -16.83 5.09 -20.09
CA ARG A 177 -16.57 5.81 -21.35
C ARG A 177 -16.92 5.02 -22.61
N LYS A 178 -16.75 3.69 -22.59
CA LYS A 178 -17.22 2.84 -23.70
C LYS A 178 -18.74 2.88 -23.82
N LEU A 179 -19.47 2.90 -22.71
CA LEU A 179 -20.92 2.97 -22.70
C LEU A 179 -21.42 4.37 -23.09
N GLN A 180 -20.76 5.43 -22.65
CA GLN A 180 -21.05 6.80 -23.11
C GLN A 180 -20.94 6.93 -24.64
N LYS A 181 -19.90 6.35 -25.25
CA LYS A 181 -19.74 6.31 -26.72
C LYS A 181 -20.86 5.56 -27.44
N LYS A 182 -21.55 4.65 -26.74
CA LYS A 182 -22.75 3.95 -27.26
C LYS A 182 -24.07 4.66 -26.95
N GLY A 183 -24.03 5.87 -26.38
CA GLY A 183 -25.19 6.68 -26.10
C GLY A 183 -25.83 6.47 -24.72
N TYR A 184 -25.24 5.64 -23.84
CA TYR A 184 -25.75 5.47 -22.49
C TYR A 184 -25.36 6.64 -21.58
N GLN A 185 -26.29 7.08 -20.74
CA GLN A 185 -26.07 8.16 -19.77
C GLN A 185 -25.45 7.60 -18.49
N ILE A 186 -24.12 7.46 -18.48
CA ILE A 186 -23.31 7.02 -17.36
C ILE A 186 -22.31 8.13 -17.03
N LYS A 187 -22.05 8.37 -15.74
CA LYS A 187 -21.03 9.32 -15.30
C LYS A 187 -19.67 8.62 -15.17
N ASP A 188 -18.60 9.37 -15.41
CA ASP A 188 -17.23 8.90 -15.11
C ASP A 188 -17.12 8.55 -13.63
N THR A 189 -16.59 7.37 -13.33
CA THR A 189 -16.32 6.90 -11.98
C THR A 189 -15.04 6.07 -11.92
N LEU A 190 -14.32 6.18 -10.81
CA LEU A 190 -13.16 5.34 -10.49
C LEU A 190 -13.56 4.10 -9.68
N ASP A 191 -14.81 4.05 -9.20
CA ASP A 191 -15.32 3.01 -8.33
C ASP A 191 -16.17 2.02 -9.11
N VAL A 192 -15.89 0.72 -8.92
CA VAL A 192 -16.63 -0.38 -9.57
C VAL A 192 -18.05 -0.50 -8.99
N GLU A 193 -18.22 -0.32 -7.67
CA GLU A 193 -19.54 -0.40 -7.02
C GLU A 193 -20.45 0.76 -7.49
N GLU A 194 -19.88 1.95 -7.68
CA GLU A 194 -20.65 3.07 -8.23
C GLU A 194 -21.02 2.83 -9.69
N LEU A 195 -20.10 2.25 -10.49
CA LEU A 195 -20.41 1.85 -11.86
C LEU A 195 -21.57 0.85 -11.89
N GLU A 196 -21.53 -0.18 -11.04
CA GLU A 196 -22.57 -1.18 -10.92
C GLU A 196 -23.93 -0.57 -10.60
N LYS A 197 -23.99 0.34 -9.61
CA LYS A 197 -25.23 1.08 -9.28
C LYS A 197 -25.79 1.86 -10.49
N GLN A 198 -24.93 2.53 -11.24
CA GLN A 198 -25.32 3.24 -12.45
C GLN A 198 -25.86 2.30 -13.54
N LEU A 199 -25.25 1.13 -13.71
CA LEU A 199 -25.70 0.11 -14.66
C LEU A 199 -27.06 -0.48 -14.27
N CYS A 200 -27.26 -0.82 -12.99
CA CYS A 200 -28.57 -1.28 -12.49
C CYS A 200 -29.68 -0.25 -12.71
N GLN A 201 -29.39 1.04 -12.49
CA GLN A 201 -30.36 2.12 -12.76
C GLN A 201 -30.71 2.28 -14.26
N LEU A 202 -29.78 1.99 -15.16
CA LEU A 202 -30.05 1.97 -16.58
C LEU A 202 -30.96 0.80 -16.96
N HIS A 203 -30.71 -0.38 -16.42
CA HIS A 203 -31.52 -1.57 -16.69
C HIS A 203 -32.99 -1.40 -16.18
N ALA A 204 -33.17 -0.72 -15.05
CA ALA A 204 -34.51 -0.46 -14.50
C ALA A 204 -35.33 0.57 -15.30
N LYS A 205 -34.74 1.26 -16.27
CA LYS A 205 -35.40 2.25 -17.14
C LYS A 205 -35.69 1.72 -18.55
N VAL A 206 -35.31 0.47 -18.83
CA VAL A 206 -35.63 -0.27 -20.07
C VAL A 206 -36.75 -1.26 -19.79
#